data_f11d64ad46712d5259acc0f6d32dd195
#
_entry.id   f11d64ad46712d5259acc0f6d32dd195
#
_cell.length_a   1.000
_cell.length_b   1.000
_cell.length_c   1.000
_cell.angle_alpha   90.00
_cell.angle_beta   90.00
_cell.angle_gamma   90.00
#
_symmetry.space_group_name_H-M   'P 1'
#
loop_
_entity.id
_entity.type
_entity.pdbx_description
1 polymer ?
#
loop_
_entity_poly.entity_id
_entity_poly.type
_entity_poly.pdbx_seq_one_letter_code
_entity_poly.pdbx_strand_id
1 'polypeptide(L)'
;MTIISRRFMMRIAQKLAEQRNCDALITGESIGQVASQTIQGLTCTNASVSLPVFRPLIAMDKTEIIEIAKKIDTFETSIIPEEDCCSVFAPKKPVTKPKLERIEDSEKALDVDKLIQDAIDNMEVEVIEF
;
A
#
# COMPACT_ATOMS: atom_id res chain seq x y z
N MET A 1 7.34 3.03 -11.06
CA MET A 1 6.66 4.04 -10.24
C MET A 1 5.75 3.41 -9.18
N THR A 2 4.81 2.56 -9.51
CA THR A 2 3.86 1.93 -8.56
C THR A 2 4.50 1.31 -7.31
N ILE A 3 5.62 0.58 -7.44
CA ILE A 3 6.30 -0.01 -6.27
C ILE A 3 6.89 1.06 -5.36
N ILE A 4 7.48 2.12 -5.91
CA ILE A 4 8.03 3.22 -5.11
C ILE A 4 6.91 3.92 -4.34
N SER A 5 5.78 4.25 -4.97
CA SER A 5 4.62 4.84 -4.27
C SER A 5 4.14 3.95 -3.12
N ARG A 6 4.05 2.63 -3.33
CA ARG A 6 3.68 1.68 -2.27
C ARG A 6 4.71 1.64 -1.12
N ARG A 7 5.99 1.74 -1.42
CA ARG A 7 7.04 1.84 -0.38
C ARG A 7 6.87 3.11 0.44
N PHE A 8 6.53 4.24 -0.19
CA PHE A 8 6.21 5.48 0.54
C PHE A 8 4.96 5.31 1.41
N MET A 9 3.88 4.72 0.89
CA MET A 9 2.68 4.42 1.68
C MET A 9 3.01 3.59 2.92
N MET A 10 3.85 2.56 2.78
CA MET A 10 4.26 1.71 3.90
C MET A 10 5.07 2.48 4.94
N ARG A 11 6.03 3.32 4.52
CA ARG A 11 6.84 4.15 5.43
C ARG A 11 5.99 5.17 6.18
N ILE A 12 5.05 5.84 5.49
CA ILE A 12 4.10 6.77 6.12
C ILE A 12 3.25 6.02 7.14
N ALA A 13 2.69 4.86 6.77
CA ALA A 13 1.91 4.03 7.68
C ALA A 13 2.71 3.59 8.90
N GLN A 14 3.98 3.18 8.74
CA GLN A 14 4.84 2.85 9.88
C GLN A 14 5.09 4.06 10.79
N LYS A 15 5.37 5.23 10.22
CA LYS A 15 5.59 6.45 11.00
C LYS A 15 4.35 6.81 11.83
N LEU A 16 3.16 6.68 11.25
CA LEU A 16 1.89 6.89 11.95
C LEU A 16 1.63 5.81 13.02
N ALA A 17 1.95 4.56 12.72
CA ALA A 17 1.84 3.45 13.67
C ALA A 17 2.72 3.69 14.91
N GLU A 18 3.97 4.10 14.71
CA GLU A 18 4.90 4.46 15.79
C GLU A 18 4.36 5.61 16.64
N GLN A 19 3.82 6.67 16.02
CA GLN A 19 3.20 7.81 16.74
C GLN A 19 1.95 7.40 17.54
N ARG A 20 1.25 6.36 17.11
CA ARG A 20 0.02 5.84 17.72
C ARG A 20 0.25 4.63 18.64
N ASN A 21 1.51 4.24 18.87
CA ASN A 21 1.91 3.05 19.63
C ASN A 21 1.27 1.75 19.09
N CYS A 22 1.28 1.60 17.76
CA CYS A 22 0.85 0.38 17.10
C CYS A 22 2.07 -0.48 16.76
N ASP A 23 1.97 -1.80 16.97
CA ASP A 23 3.09 -2.74 16.85
C ASP A 23 3.15 -3.45 15.49
N ALA A 24 2.17 -3.23 14.61
CA ALA A 24 2.08 -3.88 13.31
C ALA A 24 1.32 -3.03 12.29
N LEU A 25 1.50 -3.36 11.01
CA LEU A 25 0.72 -2.83 9.89
C LEU A 25 -0.20 -3.93 9.35
N ILE A 26 -1.37 -3.54 8.87
CA ILE A 26 -2.29 -4.44 8.17
C ILE A 26 -2.55 -3.88 6.77
N THR A 27 -2.46 -4.73 5.75
CA THR A 27 -2.74 -4.35 4.35
C THR A 27 -3.74 -5.30 3.71
N GLY A 28 -4.53 -4.76 2.77
CA GLY A 28 -5.51 -5.53 1.98
C GLY A 28 -4.92 -6.17 0.71
N GLU A 29 -3.63 -6.45 0.67
CA GLU A 29 -2.97 -7.03 -0.50
C GLU A 29 -3.37 -8.49 -0.72
N SER A 30 -3.57 -8.87 -2.00
CA SER A 30 -3.75 -10.25 -2.43
C SER A 30 -2.83 -10.56 -3.61
N ILE A 31 -2.21 -11.75 -3.62
CA ILE A 31 -1.25 -12.13 -4.68
C ILE A 31 -1.97 -12.28 -6.01
N GLY A 32 -1.40 -11.68 -7.07
CA GLY A 32 -1.86 -11.84 -8.43
C GLY A 32 -3.02 -10.96 -8.86
N GLN A 33 -3.60 -10.15 -7.99
CA GLN A 33 -4.73 -9.27 -8.33
C GLN A 33 -4.29 -8.10 -9.23
N VAL A 34 -3.13 -7.53 -8.97
CA VAL A 34 -2.54 -6.45 -9.79
C VAL A 34 -1.04 -6.66 -9.96
N ALA A 35 -0.45 -6.02 -10.97
CA ALA A 35 0.96 -6.17 -11.34
C ALA A 35 1.96 -5.86 -10.21
N SER A 36 1.59 -5.05 -9.23
CA SER A 36 2.41 -4.71 -8.07
C SER A 36 2.28 -5.71 -6.91
N GLN A 37 1.27 -6.58 -6.92
CA GLN A 37 1.01 -7.58 -5.88
C GLN A 37 1.55 -8.96 -6.28
N THR A 38 2.75 -8.98 -6.83
CA THR A 38 3.55 -10.19 -7.03
C THR A 38 4.42 -10.43 -5.79
N ILE A 39 4.91 -11.64 -5.61
CA ILE A 39 5.85 -11.97 -4.50
C ILE A 39 7.03 -11.01 -4.51
N GLN A 40 7.61 -10.73 -5.67
CA GLN A 40 8.74 -9.79 -5.79
C GLN A 40 8.33 -8.35 -5.48
N GLY A 41 7.12 -7.92 -5.87
CA GLY A 41 6.56 -6.62 -5.53
C GLY A 41 6.37 -6.47 -4.02
N LEU A 42 5.79 -7.49 -3.38
CA LEU A 42 5.60 -7.54 -1.93
C LEU A 42 6.93 -7.55 -1.17
N THR A 43 7.94 -8.29 -1.66
CA THR A 43 9.30 -8.27 -1.08
C THR A 43 9.87 -6.86 -1.10
N CYS A 44 9.76 -6.14 -2.23
CA CYS A 44 10.25 -4.78 -2.35
C CYS A 44 9.51 -3.79 -1.43
N THR A 45 8.19 -3.91 -1.29
CA THR A 45 7.41 -3.06 -0.38
C THR A 45 7.68 -3.39 1.07
N ASN A 46 7.78 -4.66 1.43
CA ASN A 46 8.06 -5.10 2.80
C ASN A 46 9.45 -4.64 3.29
N ALA A 47 10.44 -4.61 2.41
CA ALA A 47 11.79 -4.14 2.73
C ALA A 47 11.86 -2.65 3.11
N SER A 48 10.79 -1.88 2.93
CA SER A 48 10.75 -0.45 3.28
C SER A 48 10.33 -0.17 4.73
N VAL A 49 9.91 -1.19 5.48
CA VAL A 49 9.43 -1.08 6.86
C VAL A 49 10.03 -2.16 7.73
N SER A 50 10.10 -1.88 9.04
CA SER A 50 10.59 -2.82 10.05
C SER A 50 9.48 -3.45 10.89
N LEU A 51 8.31 -2.82 10.97
CA LEU A 51 7.15 -3.39 11.67
C LEU A 51 6.62 -4.63 10.93
N PRO A 52 6.10 -5.62 11.66
CA PRO A 52 5.38 -6.74 11.07
C PRO A 52 4.23 -6.27 10.19
N VAL A 53 4.05 -6.91 9.02
CA VAL A 53 2.96 -6.58 8.09
C VAL A 53 2.05 -7.79 7.94
N PHE A 54 0.83 -7.67 8.43
CA PHE A 54 -0.21 -8.69 8.29
C PHE A 54 -1.02 -8.46 7.02
N ARG A 55 -1.26 -9.55 6.30
CA ARG A 55 -1.98 -9.56 5.02
C ARG A 55 -3.10 -10.60 5.06
N PRO A 56 -4.22 -10.31 5.73
CA PRO A 56 -5.28 -11.30 5.94
C PRO A 56 -5.91 -11.83 4.63
N LEU A 57 -5.81 -11.08 3.54
CA LEU A 57 -6.39 -11.44 2.25
C LEU A 57 -5.37 -12.04 1.25
N ILE A 58 -4.13 -12.28 1.68
CA ILE A 58 -3.00 -12.55 0.77
C ILE A 58 -3.19 -13.75 -0.16
N ALA A 59 -3.90 -14.77 0.27
CA ALA A 59 -4.15 -16.00 -0.48
C ALA A 59 -5.58 -16.09 -1.04
N MET A 60 -6.42 -15.09 -0.83
CA MET A 60 -7.80 -15.09 -1.27
C MET A 60 -7.92 -14.60 -2.71
N ASP A 61 -8.83 -15.19 -3.47
CA ASP A 61 -9.18 -14.69 -4.77
C ASP A 61 -10.15 -13.50 -4.70
N LYS A 62 -10.40 -12.87 -5.85
CA LYS A 62 -11.26 -11.69 -5.91
C LYS A 62 -12.69 -12.00 -5.48
N THR A 63 -13.21 -13.18 -5.76
CA THR A 63 -14.57 -13.60 -5.42
C THR A 63 -14.73 -13.74 -3.91
N GLU A 64 -13.78 -14.42 -3.26
CA GLU A 64 -13.74 -14.58 -1.81
C GLU A 64 -13.68 -13.23 -1.09
N ILE A 65 -12.85 -12.29 -1.59
CA ILE A 65 -12.73 -10.93 -1.04
C ILE A 65 -14.06 -10.17 -1.19
N ILE A 66 -14.73 -10.28 -2.34
CA ILE A 66 -16.04 -9.65 -2.58
C ILE A 66 -17.10 -10.21 -1.63
N GLU A 67 -17.12 -11.52 -1.40
CA GLU A 67 -18.04 -12.15 -0.45
C GLU A 67 -17.84 -11.63 0.98
N ILE A 68 -16.59 -11.47 1.41
CA ILE A 68 -16.27 -10.88 2.71
C ILE A 68 -16.74 -9.43 2.76
N ALA A 69 -16.44 -8.63 1.74
CA ALA A 69 -16.86 -7.22 1.66
C ALA A 69 -18.38 -7.06 1.75
N LYS A 70 -19.15 -7.93 1.07
CA LYS A 70 -20.61 -7.97 1.19
C LYS A 70 -21.09 -8.35 2.59
N LYS A 71 -20.42 -9.33 3.21
CA LYS A 71 -20.77 -9.81 4.54
C LYS A 71 -20.57 -8.76 5.63
N ILE A 72 -19.57 -7.88 5.47
CA ILE A 72 -19.27 -6.79 6.41
C ILE A 72 -19.84 -5.43 5.96
N ASP A 73 -20.71 -5.44 4.94
CA ASP A 73 -21.44 -4.26 4.42
C ASP A 73 -20.53 -3.12 3.92
N THR A 74 -19.41 -3.47 3.29
CA THR A 74 -18.47 -2.48 2.71
C THR A 74 -18.42 -2.53 1.18
N PHE A 75 -19.07 -3.52 0.55
CA PHE A 75 -18.97 -3.75 -0.88
C PHE A 75 -19.50 -2.58 -1.71
N GLU A 76 -20.72 -2.10 -1.40
CA GLU A 76 -21.39 -1.03 -2.16
C GLU A 76 -20.58 0.27 -2.12
N THR A 77 -19.95 0.59 -0.98
CA THR A 77 -19.04 1.73 -0.86
C THR A 77 -17.78 1.53 -1.67
N SER A 78 -17.22 0.32 -1.67
CA SER A 78 -15.95 0.02 -2.34
C SER A 78 -16.02 -0.02 -3.87
N ILE A 79 -17.22 -0.10 -4.46
CA ILE A 79 -17.41 -0.09 -5.92
C ILE A 79 -17.80 1.29 -6.48
N ILE A 80 -17.92 2.31 -5.64
CA ILE A 80 -18.14 3.68 -6.10
C ILE A 80 -16.97 4.10 -6.98
N PRO A 81 -17.23 4.59 -8.21
CA PRO A 81 -16.16 4.99 -9.11
C PRO A 81 -15.37 6.18 -8.56
N GLU A 82 -14.08 5.98 -8.33
CA GLU A 82 -13.14 7.01 -7.90
C GLU A 82 -11.84 6.92 -8.71
N GLU A 83 -11.12 8.02 -8.80
CA GLU A 83 -9.82 8.04 -9.44
C GLU A 83 -8.81 7.27 -8.59
N ASP A 84 -8.34 6.14 -9.11
CA ASP A 84 -7.33 5.33 -8.46
C ASP A 84 -5.91 5.77 -8.86
N CYS A 85 -5.04 5.96 -7.87
CA CYS A 85 -3.63 6.25 -8.10
C CYS A 85 -2.96 5.19 -8.99
N CYS A 86 -3.45 3.95 -9.00
CA CYS A 86 -2.96 2.88 -9.86
C CYS A 86 -3.29 3.14 -11.33
N SER A 87 -4.39 3.81 -11.67
CA SER A 87 -4.74 4.18 -13.03
C SER A 87 -4.04 5.46 -13.49
N VAL A 88 -3.93 6.45 -12.62
CA VAL A 88 -3.29 7.75 -12.91
C VAL A 88 -1.79 7.60 -13.11
N PHE A 89 -1.12 6.77 -12.31
CA PHE A 89 0.33 6.58 -12.34
C PHE A 89 0.78 5.25 -12.96
N ALA A 90 -0.14 4.50 -13.58
CA ALA A 90 0.19 3.21 -14.19
C ALA A 90 1.18 3.39 -15.35
N PRO A 91 2.36 2.76 -15.31
CA PRO A 91 3.26 2.77 -16.46
C PRO A 91 2.67 1.91 -17.59
N LYS A 92 2.92 2.30 -18.84
CA LYS A 92 2.48 1.53 -20.03
C LYS A 92 2.95 0.06 -20.01
N LYS A 93 4.04 -0.22 -19.30
CA LYS A 93 4.57 -1.58 -19.08
C LYS A 93 4.91 -1.74 -17.59
N PRO A 94 4.00 -2.30 -16.77
CA PRO A 94 4.27 -2.53 -15.37
C PRO A 94 5.36 -3.59 -15.17
N VAL A 95 6.24 -3.34 -14.21
CA VAL A 95 7.29 -4.30 -13.83
C VAL A 95 6.69 -5.29 -12.83
N THR A 96 6.49 -6.52 -13.27
CA THR A 96 5.91 -7.61 -12.44
C THR A 96 6.96 -8.33 -11.59
N LYS A 97 8.23 -8.24 -11.95
CA LYS A 97 9.36 -8.83 -11.21
C LYS A 97 10.39 -7.76 -10.86
N PRO A 98 10.06 -6.81 -9.97
CA PRO A 98 11.00 -5.78 -9.56
C PRO A 98 12.16 -6.41 -8.77
N LYS A 99 13.37 -5.85 -8.96
CA LYS A 99 14.55 -6.17 -8.14
C LYS A 99 14.70 -5.07 -7.09
N LEU A 100 14.84 -5.46 -5.82
CA LEU A 100 14.94 -4.52 -4.71
C LEU A 100 16.05 -3.48 -4.92
N GLU A 101 17.24 -3.91 -5.30
CA GLU A 101 18.39 -3.03 -5.56
C GLU A 101 18.07 -1.91 -6.57
N ARG A 102 17.35 -2.24 -7.66
CA ARG A 102 16.96 -1.24 -8.67
C ARG A 102 15.92 -0.26 -8.16
N ILE A 103 15.02 -0.72 -7.30
CA ILE A 103 14.02 0.15 -6.67
C ILE A 103 14.70 1.10 -5.71
N GLU A 104 15.60 0.61 -4.87
CA GLU A 104 16.38 1.42 -3.93
C GLU A 104 17.29 2.42 -4.64
N ASP A 105 17.94 2.02 -5.74
CA ASP A 105 18.71 2.95 -6.57
C ASP A 105 17.85 4.07 -7.15
N SER A 106 16.62 3.75 -7.57
CA SER A 106 15.69 4.75 -8.08
C SER A 106 15.21 5.69 -6.97
N GLU A 107 15.09 5.23 -5.74
CA GLU A 107 14.71 6.05 -4.58
C GLU A 107 15.80 7.03 -4.16
N LYS A 108 17.08 6.77 -4.47
CA LYS A 108 18.19 7.69 -4.15
C LYS A 108 18.05 9.07 -4.80
N ALA A 109 17.26 9.18 -5.89
CA ALA A 109 16.95 10.46 -6.52
C ALA A 109 15.89 11.28 -5.76
N LEU A 110 15.28 10.72 -4.71
CA LEU A 110 14.21 11.31 -3.93
C LEU A 110 14.71 11.61 -2.51
N ASP A 111 14.30 12.74 -1.97
CA ASP A 111 14.46 13.02 -0.53
C ASP A 111 13.33 12.31 0.24
N VAL A 112 13.59 11.03 0.54
CA VAL A 112 12.58 10.12 1.12
C VAL A 112 12.06 10.66 2.46
N ASP A 113 12.97 11.08 3.34
CA ASP A 113 12.62 11.53 4.71
C ASP A 113 11.79 12.80 4.67
N LYS A 114 12.17 13.75 3.82
CA LYS A 114 11.41 14.99 3.62
C LYS A 114 10.01 14.71 3.07
N LEU A 115 9.89 13.87 2.04
CA LEU A 115 8.59 13.55 1.44
C LEU A 115 7.65 12.83 2.42
N ILE A 116 8.18 11.96 3.27
CA ILE A 116 7.40 11.31 4.32
C ILE A 116 6.96 12.33 5.38
N GLN A 117 7.87 13.22 5.81
CA GLN A 117 7.55 14.23 6.79
C GLN A 117 6.51 15.22 6.25
N ASP A 118 6.68 15.69 5.01
CA ASP A 118 5.72 16.58 4.36
C ASP A 118 4.31 15.94 4.27
N ALA A 119 4.23 14.64 3.99
CA ALA A 119 2.95 13.92 3.95
C ALA A 119 2.28 13.84 5.33
N ILE A 120 3.06 13.65 6.40
CA ILE A 120 2.53 13.59 7.78
C ILE A 120 2.12 14.98 8.26
N ASP A 121 2.90 16.00 7.97
CA ASP A 121 2.63 17.38 8.40
C ASP A 121 1.39 17.97 7.73
N ASN A 122 1.07 17.51 6.52
CA ASN A 122 -0.13 17.90 5.78
C ASN A 122 -1.31 16.92 5.93
N MET A 123 -1.24 15.98 6.87
CA MET A 123 -2.31 15.02 7.12
C MET A 123 -3.51 15.72 7.77
N GLU A 124 -4.68 15.54 7.16
CA GLU A 124 -5.95 15.94 7.76
C GLU A 124 -6.56 14.78 8.55
N VAL A 125 -7.12 15.09 9.71
CA VAL A 125 -7.76 14.11 10.58
C VAL A 125 -9.22 14.52 10.79
N GLU A 126 -10.14 13.65 10.35
CA GLU A 126 -11.57 13.83 10.59
C GLU A 126 -12.03 12.84 11.65
N VAL A 127 -12.73 13.31 12.67
CA VAL A 127 -13.31 12.48 13.73
C VAL A 127 -14.79 12.26 13.41
N ILE A 128 -15.15 11.00 13.20
CA ILE A 128 -16.54 10.59 12.95
C ILE A 128 -17.09 10.02 14.25
N GLU A 129 -18.15 10.63 14.78
CA GLU A 129 -18.89 10.14 15.93
C GLU A 129 -20.13 9.35 15.44
N PHE A 130 -20.40 8.18 16.06
CA PHE A 130 -21.52 7.30 15.76
C PHE A 130 -22.60 7.37 16.83
#